data_b179657ea9cbd9e85d29cc73f4934b6c
#
_entry.id   b179657ea9cbd9e85d29cc73f4934b6c
#
_cell.length_a   1.000
_cell.length_b   1.000
_cell.length_c   1.000
_cell.angle_alpha   90.00
_cell.angle_beta   90.00
_cell.angle_gamma   90.00
#
_symmetry.space_group_name_H-M   'P 1'
#
loop_
_entity.id
_entity.type
_entity.pdbx_description
1 polymer ?
#
loop_
_entity_poly.entity_id
_entity_poly.type
_entity_poly.pdbx_seq_one_letter_code
_entity_poly.pdbx_strand_id
1 'polypeptide(L)'
;MKKIALLLLPLLMVACGGDDPIDPQPTQNRVVNTNIKQNTTWYADTIYQLGGRIAVEDGATLTIQPGTIIKGEAGTGANATALLIARGGKLIAEGTASMPIIFTSVADEISQEDIASGNFASPNLDPDVNGLWGGVIVLGKATISASNTAGDVSSVQIEGIPTSDQNGLYGGTENWDNSGVIKYVSIRHGGANIGAGNEINGLTLGGVGSATVIDHVEVVANQDDGIECFGGTVNLTNVVSWNVGDDGFDTDQSWAGTLDNFVIINPAGHIFELDGPEGTYAAGHIIKNGDVYVGGGQDLINVDNNSIVDLVDIYFTDIQSANQINRVTAPAVTFTGIVLNVDSLATHVNGAVPAGVTAGQTPKANTSALSWTWAKQDGRF
;
A
#
# COMPACT_ATOMS: atom_id res chain seq x y z
N MET A 1 13.28 84.54 -36.30
CA MET A 1 12.34 83.51 -35.89
C MET A 1 13.12 82.27 -35.49
N LYS A 2 13.36 82.11 -34.15
CA LYS A 2 14.11 80.99 -33.59
C LYS A 2 13.12 79.89 -33.18
N LYS A 3 13.24 78.70 -33.74
CA LYS A 3 12.45 77.53 -33.38
C LYS A 3 13.12 76.86 -32.19
N ILE A 4 12.41 76.80 -31.07
CA ILE A 4 12.83 76.04 -29.88
C ILE A 4 12.29 74.64 -30.08
N ALA A 5 13.19 73.66 -30.09
CA ALA A 5 12.85 72.21 -30.09
C ALA A 5 12.76 71.76 -28.65
N LEU A 6 11.53 71.29 -28.25
CA LEU A 6 11.26 70.72 -26.94
C LEU A 6 11.64 69.23 -26.99
N LEU A 7 12.65 68.80 -26.24
CA LEU A 7 13.04 67.41 -26.10
C LEU A 7 12.15 66.80 -24.98
N LEU A 8 11.24 65.90 -25.37
CA LEU A 8 10.53 65.03 -24.43
C LEU A 8 11.45 63.84 -24.05
N LEU A 9 11.80 63.81 -22.76
CA LEU A 9 12.47 62.65 -22.17
C LEU A 9 11.38 61.63 -21.72
N PRO A 10 11.45 60.35 -22.13
CA PRO A 10 10.50 59.36 -21.59
C PRO A 10 10.96 58.96 -20.22
N LEU A 11 10.05 59.16 -19.22
CA LEU A 11 10.21 58.69 -17.84
C LEU A 11 9.95 57.17 -17.84
N LEU A 12 11.01 56.35 -17.69
CA LEU A 12 10.89 54.93 -17.42
C LEU A 12 10.34 54.75 -15.98
N MET A 13 9.08 54.40 -15.86
CA MET A 13 8.55 53.85 -14.58
C MET A 13 9.01 52.41 -14.48
N VAL A 14 9.94 52.10 -13.61
CA VAL A 14 10.21 50.78 -13.10
C VAL A 14 9.07 50.38 -12.19
N ALA A 15 8.13 49.59 -12.69
CA ALA A 15 7.18 48.91 -11.84
C ALA A 15 7.93 47.86 -11.03
N CYS A 16 8.12 48.06 -9.72
CA CYS A 16 8.39 46.95 -8.80
C CYS A 16 7.16 46.07 -8.82
N GLY A 17 7.27 44.90 -9.45
CA GLY A 17 6.33 43.81 -9.27
C GLY A 17 6.39 43.38 -7.81
N GLY A 18 5.41 43.78 -7.01
CA GLY A 18 5.11 43.09 -5.78
C GLY A 18 4.61 41.69 -6.17
N ASP A 19 5.16 40.67 -5.55
CA ASP A 19 4.52 39.35 -5.56
C ASP A 19 3.17 39.53 -4.87
N ASP A 20 2.10 39.65 -5.67
CA ASP A 20 0.75 39.50 -5.16
C ASP A 20 0.68 38.11 -4.54
N PRO A 21 0.16 37.99 -3.31
CA PRO A 21 -0.09 36.68 -2.73
C PRO A 21 -0.95 35.90 -3.72
N ILE A 22 -0.44 34.73 -4.15
CA ILE A 22 -1.21 33.82 -5.02
C ILE A 22 -2.48 33.51 -4.26
N ASP A 23 -3.60 34.05 -4.73
CA ASP A 23 -4.92 33.72 -4.22
C ASP A 23 -5.07 32.20 -4.38
N PRO A 24 -5.24 31.40 -3.31
CA PRO A 24 -5.34 29.95 -3.45
C PRO A 24 -6.48 29.64 -4.41
N GLN A 25 -6.15 29.04 -5.56
CA GLN A 25 -7.17 28.62 -6.53
C GLN A 25 -8.10 27.64 -5.81
N PRO A 26 -9.43 27.79 -5.94
CA PRO A 26 -10.35 26.87 -5.29
C PRO A 26 -10.07 25.44 -5.76
N THR A 27 -9.95 24.51 -4.81
CA THR A 27 -9.78 23.09 -5.05
C THR A 27 -10.81 22.60 -6.06
N GLN A 28 -10.34 21.99 -7.15
CA GLN A 28 -11.21 21.41 -8.16
C GLN A 28 -11.53 19.97 -7.80
N ASN A 29 -12.79 19.58 -7.88
CA ASN A 29 -13.19 18.17 -7.79
C ASN A 29 -13.41 17.62 -9.20
N ARG A 30 -12.79 16.47 -9.48
CA ARG A 30 -12.93 15.80 -10.77
C ARG A 30 -13.33 14.34 -10.59
N VAL A 31 -14.53 13.99 -11.05
CA VAL A 31 -14.98 12.59 -11.06
C VAL A 31 -14.38 11.85 -12.26
N VAL A 32 -13.80 10.67 -11.99
CA VAL A 32 -13.22 9.78 -12.99
C VAL A 32 -14.11 8.55 -13.11
N ASN A 33 -14.75 8.39 -14.27
CA ASN A 33 -15.73 7.31 -14.55
C ASN A 33 -15.28 6.40 -15.71
N THR A 34 -14.09 6.60 -16.24
CA THR A 34 -13.58 5.84 -17.39
C THR A 34 -12.15 5.42 -17.18
N ASN A 35 -11.80 4.27 -17.72
CA ASN A 35 -10.43 3.77 -17.70
C ASN A 35 -9.45 4.75 -18.36
N ILE A 36 -8.21 4.71 -17.89
CA ILE A 36 -7.10 5.51 -18.39
C ILE A 36 -6.39 4.71 -19.47
N LYS A 37 -6.57 5.14 -20.75
CA LYS A 37 -6.08 4.44 -21.94
C LYS A 37 -4.87 5.09 -22.60
N GLN A 38 -4.40 6.20 -22.04
CA GLN A 38 -3.25 6.96 -22.50
C GLN A 38 -2.61 7.69 -21.33
N ASN A 39 -1.37 8.12 -21.52
CA ASN A 39 -0.63 8.81 -20.46
C ASN A 39 -1.43 10.02 -19.95
N THR A 40 -1.65 10.01 -18.65
CA THR A 40 -2.49 10.97 -17.93
C THR A 40 -1.76 11.46 -16.69
N THR A 41 -1.92 12.75 -16.37
CA THR A 41 -1.39 13.32 -15.12
C THR A 41 -2.54 13.81 -14.24
N TRP A 42 -2.48 13.45 -12.96
CA TRP A 42 -3.33 14.01 -11.90
C TRP A 42 -2.52 15.01 -11.10
N TYR A 43 -3.11 16.18 -10.88
CA TYR A 43 -2.45 17.36 -10.30
C TYR A 43 -2.84 17.57 -8.84
N ALA A 44 -1.91 18.12 -8.05
CA ALA A 44 -2.10 18.33 -6.62
C ALA A 44 -3.20 19.36 -6.25
N ASP A 45 -3.56 20.24 -7.18
CA ASP A 45 -4.63 21.25 -7.00
C ASP A 45 -6.05 20.67 -7.22
N THR A 46 -6.16 19.39 -7.51
CA THR A 46 -7.42 18.73 -7.87
C THR A 46 -7.64 17.50 -6.99
N ILE A 47 -8.84 17.37 -6.41
CA ILE A 47 -9.30 16.13 -5.77
C ILE A 47 -9.93 15.24 -6.86
N TYR A 48 -9.38 14.03 -7.03
CA TYR A 48 -9.92 13.06 -7.99
C TYR A 48 -10.86 12.11 -7.27
N GLN A 49 -12.10 11.98 -7.78
CA GLN A 49 -13.08 11.04 -7.24
C GLN A 49 -13.22 9.85 -8.19
N LEU A 50 -12.99 8.64 -7.67
CA LEU A 50 -13.18 7.41 -8.43
C LEU A 50 -14.66 7.04 -8.37
N GLY A 51 -15.38 7.20 -9.46
CA GLY A 51 -16.80 6.86 -9.57
C GLY A 51 -17.05 5.40 -9.97
N GLY A 52 -16.05 4.55 -9.86
CA GLY A 52 -16.08 3.12 -10.16
C GLY A 52 -14.69 2.50 -10.09
N ARG A 53 -14.56 1.26 -10.56
CA ARG A 53 -13.24 0.64 -10.76
C ARG A 53 -12.59 1.25 -12.00
N ILE A 54 -11.52 2.01 -11.80
CA ILE A 54 -10.80 2.71 -12.85
C ILE A 54 -9.50 1.96 -13.15
N ALA A 55 -9.39 1.39 -14.35
CA ALA A 55 -8.18 0.71 -14.79
C ALA A 55 -7.23 1.68 -15.54
N VAL A 56 -5.94 1.63 -15.21
CA VAL A 56 -4.86 2.10 -16.06
C VAL A 56 -4.51 0.95 -16.99
N GLU A 57 -4.93 1.05 -18.25
CA GLU A 57 -4.83 -0.06 -19.21
C GLU A 57 -3.40 -0.25 -19.74
N ASP A 58 -3.15 -1.40 -20.38
CA ASP A 58 -1.86 -1.75 -20.99
C ASP A 58 -1.35 -0.62 -21.90
N GLY A 59 -0.10 -0.23 -21.72
CA GLY A 59 0.56 0.86 -22.45
C GLY A 59 0.28 2.27 -21.94
N ALA A 60 -0.67 2.47 -21.02
CA ALA A 60 -0.94 3.76 -20.40
C ALA A 60 -0.12 3.97 -19.12
N THR A 61 0.19 5.22 -18.83
CA THR A 61 0.82 5.64 -17.56
C THR A 61 -0.04 6.70 -16.88
N LEU A 62 -0.41 6.44 -15.62
CA LEU A 62 -0.99 7.44 -14.73
C LEU A 62 0.14 8.03 -13.87
N THR A 63 0.36 9.33 -13.99
CA THR A 63 1.26 10.07 -13.10
C THR A 63 0.45 10.89 -12.10
N ILE A 64 0.73 10.74 -10.81
CA ILE A 64 0.07 11.47 -9.73
C ILE A 64 1.11 12.36 -9.05
N GLN A 65 0.84 13.65 -8.99
CA GLN A 65 1.76 14.62 -8.36
C GLN A 65 1.78 14.47 -6.83
N PRO A 66 2.90 14.83 -6.17
CA PRO A 66 2.96 14.90 -4.70
C PRO A 66 1.85 15.78 -4.11
N GLY A 67 1.21 15.32 -3.05
CA GLY A 67 0.12 16.03 -2.36
C GLY A 67 -1.26 15.88 -3.00
N THR A 68 -1.41 15.07 -4.05
CA THR A 68 -2.72 14.79 -4.65
C THR A 68 -3.58 13.94 -3.71
N ILE A 69 -4.87 14.25 -3.64
CA ILE A 69 -5.87 13.48 -2.90
C ILE A 69 -6.76 12.76 -3.90
N ILE A 70 -6.92 11.45 -3.71
CA ILE A 70 -7.79 10.59 -4.51
C ILE A 70 -8.85 9.99 -3.58
N LYS A 71 -10.13 10.14 -3.90
CA LYS A 71 -11.24 9.69 -3.07
C LYS A 71 -12.10 8.68 -3.83
N GLY A 72 -12.25 7.46 -3.30
CA GLY A 72 -13.15 6.46 -3.84
C GLY A 72 -14.60 6.71 -3.41
N GLU A 73 -15.55 6.61 -4.34
CA GLU A 73 -16.97 6.57 -4.01
C GLU A 73 -17.34 5.24 -3.35
N ALA A 74 -18.38 5.24 -2.53
CA ALA A 74 -18.88 4.02 -1.92
C ALA A 74 -19.41 3.05 -2.97
N GLY A 75 -19.15 1.76 -2.79
CA GLY A 75 -19.67 0.71 -3.65
C GLY A 75 -19.27 -0.65 -3.15
N THR A 76 -20.05 -1.68 -3.48
CA THR A 76 -19.80 -3.07 -3.11
C THR A 76 -20.02 -4.00 -4.31
N GLY A 77 -19.51 -5.21 -4.27
CA GLY A 77 -19.63 -6.18 -5.34
C GLY A 77 -19.05 -5.64 -6.66
N ALA A 78 -19.79 -5.79 -7.73
CA ALA A 78 -19.38 -5.28 -9.05
C ALA A 78 -19.23 -3.74 -9.12
N ASN A 79 -19.79 -3.02 -8.16
CA ASN A 79 -19.74 -1.57 -8.05
C ASN A 79 -18.67 -1.08 -7.06
N ALA A 80 -17.86 -1.96 -6.47
CA ALA A 80 -16.74 -1.55 -5.63
C ALA A 80 -15.79 -0.66 -6.43
N THR A 81 -15.44 0.49 -5.86
CA THR A 81 -14.54 1.45 -6.50
C THR A 81 -13.10 1.10 -6.17
N ALA A 82 -12.21 1.19 -7.15
CA ALA A 82 -10.79 0.93 -6.95
C ALA A 82 -9.96 1.63 -8.04
N LEU A 83 -8.68 1.87 -7.75
CA LEU A 83 -7.70 2.14 -8.79
C LEU A 83 -6.97 0.83 -9.13
N LEU A 84 -7.10 0.38 -10.37
CA LEU A 84 -6.50 -0.85 -10.86
C LEU A 84 -5.43 -0.54 -11.91
N ILE A 85 -4.22 -1.00 -11.71
CA ILE A 85 -3.15 -0.93 -12.69
C ILE A 85 -3.10 -2.29 -13.38
N ALA A 86 -3.60 -2.36 -14.61
CA ALA A 86 -3.60 -3.60 -15.39
C ALA A 86 -2.18 -4.00 -15.83
N ARG A 87 -1.97 -5.25 -16.20
CA ARG A 87 -0.69 -5.71 -16.74
C ARG A 87 -0.23 -4.85 -17.91
N GLY A 88 0.97 -4.24 -17.78
CA GLY A 88 1.54 -3.34 -18.79
C GLY A 88 1.09 -1.88 -18.68
N GLY A 89 0.11 -1.58 -17.82
CA GLY A 89 -0.16 -0.23 -17.32
C GLY A 89 0.88 0.19 -16.29
N LYS A 90 0.99 1.50 -16.00
CA LYS A 90 1.93 2.02 -15.01
C LYS A 90 1.30 3.08 -14.12
N LEU A 91 1.67 3.02 -12.84
CA LEU A 91 1.38 4.07 -11.87
C LEU A 91 2.68 4.76 -11.44
N ILE A 92 2.77 6.06 -11.64
CA ILE A 92 3.84 6.90 -11.09
C ILE A 92 3.19 7.78 -10.01
N ALA A 93 3.11 7.26 -8.80
CA ALA A 93 2.60 7.94 -7.61
C ALA A 93 3.79 8.21 -6.68
N GLU A 94 4.55 9.26 -6.99
CA GLU A 94 5.78 9.61 -6.30
C GLU A 94 5.57 10.85 -5.43
N GLY A 95 4.98 10.65 -4.24
CA GLY A 95 4.83 11.66 -3.21
C GLY A 95 6.16 12.00 -2.53
N THR A 96 6.08 12.82 -1.48
CA THR A 96 7.22 13.14 -0.60
C THR A 96 6.78 13.08 0.86
N ALA A 97 7.72 13.05 1.80
CA ALA A 97 7.41 13.06 3.24
C ALA A 97 6.58 14.27 3.69
N SER A 98 6.69 15.42 3.00
CA SER A 98 5.91 16.63 3.29
C SER A 98 4.68 16.81 2.41
N MET A 99 4.57 16.05 1.32
CA MET A 99 3.48 16.08 0.36
C MET A 99 3.12 14.65 -0.06
N PRO A 100 2.63 13.81 0.87
CA PRO A 100 2.22 12.45 0.54
C PRO A 100 1.02 12.47 -0.40
N ILE A 101 0.87 11.41 -1.20
CA ILE A 101 -0.33 11.16 -1.99
C ILE A 101 -1.30 10.36 -1.12
N ILE A 102 -2.55 10.79 -1.03
CA ILE A 102 -3.54 10.17 -0.16
C ILE A 102 -4.68 9.58 -1.00
N PHE A 103 -4.87 8.26 -0.88
CA PHE A 103 -6.05 7.55 -1.35
C PHE A 103 -6.98 7.29 -0.16
N THR A 104 -8.22 7.73 -0.27
CA THR A 104 -9.21 7.61 0.81
C THR A 104 -10.64 7.52 0.26
N SER A 105 -11.65 7.59 1.11
CA SER A 105 -13.07 7.65 0.73
C SER A 105 -13.53 9.08 0.47
N VAL A 106 -14.59 9.25 -0.33
CA VAL A 106 -15.32 10.53 -0.45
C VAL A 106 -15.89 11.02 0.89
N ALA A 107 -16.04 10.13 1.87
CA ALA A 107 -16.49 10.49 3.22
C ALA A 107 -15.40 11.15 4.08
N ASP A 108 -14.14 11.02 3.71
CA ASP A 108 -13.00 11.67 4.39
C ASP A 108 -12.95 13.16 3.97
N GLU A 109 -12.93 14.05 4.94
CA GLU A 109 -12.91 15.51 4.69
C GLU A 109 -11.50 16.06 4.48
N ILE A 110 -10.46 15.21 4.45
CA ILE A 110 -9.08 15.66 4.22
C ILE A 110 -8.96 16.51 2.95
N SER A 111 -8.18 17.58 3.06
CA SER A 111 -8.03 18.64 2.05
C SER A 111 -6.55 18.89 1.70
N GLN A 112 -6.30 19.61 0.62
CA GLN A 112 -4.95 20.07 0.27
C GLN A 112 -4.36 21.02 1.31
N GLU A 113 -5.21 21.78 2.03
CA GLU A 113 -4.77 22.67 3.12
C GLU A 113 -4.22 21.87 4.30
N ASP A 114 -4.85 20.72 4.63
CA ASP A 114 -4.34 19.81 5.65
C ASP A 114 -2.96 19.28 5.27
N ILE A 115 -2.79 18.80 4.04
CA ILE A 115 -1.49 18.34 3.55
C ILE A 115 -0.46 19.45 3.58
N ALA A 116 -0.79 20.65 3.11
CA ALA A 116 0.10 21.78 3.07
C ALA A 116 0.53 22.26 4.49
N SER A 117 -0.33 22.04 5.49
CA SER A 117 -0.02 22.32 6.90
C SER A 117 0.78 21.21 7.58
N GLY A 118 1.02 20.08 6.89
CA GLY A 118 1.69 18.90 7.43
C GLY A 118 0.80 18.02 8.32
N ASN A 119 -0.52 18.22 8.29
CA ASN A 119 -1.49 17.36 8.97
C ASN A 119 -1.98 16.30 7.97
N PHE A 120 -1.59 15.05 8.18
CA PHE A 120 -1.96 13.95 7.29
C PHE A 120 -3.06 13.06 7.86
N ALA A 121 -3.55 13.32 9.07
CA ALA A 121 -4.67 12.60 9.66
C ALA A 121 -5.99 12.92 8.93
N SER A 122 -6.94 11.97 8.93
CA SER A 122 -8.32 12.30 8.56
C SER A 122 -8.92 13.26 9.59
N PRO A 123 -9.55 14.38 9.19
CA PRO A 123 -10.12 15.32 10.14
C PRO A 123 -11.42 14.84 10.78
N ASN A 124 -12.09 13.82 10.20
CA ASN A 124 -13.44 13.41 10.58
C ASN A 124 -13.66 11.90 10.66
N LEU A 125 -12.77 11.07 10.12
CA LEU A 125 -12.87 9.62 10.20
C LEU A 125 -11.85 9.07 11.20
N ASP A 126 -12.31 8.23 12.12
CA ASP A 126 -11.44 7.51 13.02
C ASP A 126 -10.61 6.45 12.26
N PRO A 127 -9.39 6.11 12.72
CA PRO A 127 -8.51 5.17 12.03
C PRO A 127 -8.92 3.69 12.14
N ASP A 128 -10.14 3.41 12.58
CA ASP A 128 -10.77 2.09 12.58
C ASP A 128 -11.99 1.99 11.64
N VAL A 129 -12.37 3.09 11.00
CA VAL A 129 -13.45 3.12 10.01
C VAL A 129 -12.94 2.59 8.68
N ASN A 130 -13.46 1.44 8.23
CA ASN A 130 -13.04 0.75 7.00
C ASN A 130 -14.22 0.45 6.05
N GLY A 131 -13.97 -0.24 4.93
CA GLY A 131 -14.99 -0.70 3.99
C GLY A 131 -15.69 0.40 3.19
N LEU A 132 -15.19 1.64 3.18
CA LEU A 132 -15.88 2.78 2.55
C LEU A 132 -15.67 2.86 1.04
N TRP A 133 -14.62 2.25 0.51
CA TRP A 133 -14.28 2.11 -0.91
C TRP A 133 -13.39 0.88 -1.07
N GLY A 134 -12.93 0.53 -2.28
CA GLY A 134 -12.03 -0.61 -2.46
C GLY A 134 -10.61 -0.32 -1.97
N GLY A 135 -9.70 -0.20 -2.89
CA GLY A 135 -8.27 -0.02 -2.61
C GLY A 135 -7.48 0.24 -3.89
N VAL A 136 -6.18 -0.02 -3.83
CA VAL A 136 -5.26 0.09 -4.97
C VAL A 136 -4.78 -1.30 -5.36
N ILE A 137 -5.01 -1.69 -6.62
CA ILE A 137 -4.66 -3.00 -7.17
C ILE A 137 -3.60 -2.80 -8.27
N VAL A 138 -2.46 -3.47 -8.15
CA VAL A 138 -1.37 -3.42 -9.13
C VAL A 138 -1.11 -4.83 -9.67
N LEU A 139 -1.23 -5.00 -10.98
CA LEU A 139 -1.13 -6.29 -11.66
C LEU A 139 0.03 -6.27 -12.65
N GLY A 140 0.97 -7.19 -12.45
CA GLY A 140 2.18 -7.31 -13.24
C GLY A 140 2.25 -8.62 -14.05
N LYS A 141 3.40 -8.81 -14.72
CA LYS A 141 3.69 -9.92 -15.61
C LYS A 141 4.75 -10.87 -15.06
N ALA A 142 5.10 -10.77 -13.77
CA ALA A 142 6.08 -11.65 -13.14
C ALA A 142 5.50 -13.04 -12.86
N THR A 143 6.36 -13.98 -12.56
CA THR A 143 5.99 -15.38 -12.26
C THR A 143 5.15 -15.45 -10.99
N ILE A 144 4.12 -16.25 -11.03
CA ILE A 144 3.26 -16.62 -9.91
C ILE A 144 3.20 -18.14 -9.80
N SER A 145 2.83 -18.65 -8.66
CA SER A 145 2.57 -20.08 -8.45
C SER A 145 1.07 -20.31 -8.34
N ALA A 146 0.43 -20.56 -9.46
CA ALA A 146 -0.99 -20.81 -9.52
C ALA A 146 -1.31 -22.07 -10.31
N SER A 147 -2.41 -22.75 -9.98
CA SER A 147 -2.86 -23.93 -10.68
C SER A 147 -4.39 -23.97 -10.85
N ASN A 148 -4.83 -24.82 -11.75
CA ASN A 148 -6.23 -25.16 -11.92
C ASN A 148 -6.39 -26.68 -12.16
N THR A 149 -7.57 -27.13 -12.47
CA THR A 149 -7.84 -28.55 -12.71
C THR A 149 -7.02 -29.21 -13.86
N ALA A 150 -6.41 -28.39 -14.73
CA ALA A 150 -5.55 -28.85 -15.84
C ALA A 150 -4.05 -28.82 -15.48
N GLY A 151 -3.66 -28.30 -14.34
CA GLY A 151 -2.28 -28.13 -13.87
C GLY A 151 -1.89 -26.67 -13.69
N ASP A 152 -0.59 -26.38 -13.69
CA ASP A 152 -0.07 -25.02 -13.50
C ASP A 152 -0.52 -24.06 -14.59
N VAL A 153 -0.79 -22.83 -14.18
CA VAL A 153 -1.12 -21.73 -15.08
C VAL A 153 -0.19 -20.54 -14.82
N SER A 154 0.19 -19.85 -15.87
CA SER A 154 1.11 -18.70 -15.78
C SER A 154 0.41 -17.37 -15.46
N SER A 155 -0.92 -17.33 -15.55
CA SER A 155 -1.71 -16.15 -15.23
C SER A 155 -3.10 -16.53 -14.76
N VAL A 156 -3.63 -15.75 -13.82
CA VAL A 156 -4.97 -15.92 -13.25
C VAL A 156 -5.65 -14.56 -13.14
N GLN A 157 -6.95 -14.58 -12.82
CA GLN A 157 -7.73 -13.40 -12.54
C GLN A 157 -7.58 -13.05 -11.06
N ILE A 158 -7.28 -11.79 -10.77
CA ILE A 158 -7.28 -11.31 -9.38
C ILE A 158 -8.70 -11.43 -8.82
N GLU A 159 -8.81 -11.76 -7.57
CA GLU A 159 -10.09 -11.86 -6.89
C GLU A 159 -10.89 -10.55 -6.95
N GLY A 160 -12.20 -10.67 -6.85
CA GLY A 160 -13.11 -9.53 -6.94
C GLY A 160 -13.24 -8.86 -8.29
N ILE A 161 -12.39 -9.16 -9.25
CA ILE A 161 -12.52 -8.65 -10.62
C ILE A 161 -13.16 -9.73 -11.51
N PRO A 162 -14.31 -9.45 -12.15
CA PRO A 162 -14.97 -10.45 -13.00
C PRO A 162 -14.04 -10.99 -14.09
N THR A 163 -14.10 -12.30 -14.35
CA THR A 163 -13.28 -12.97 -15.38
C THR A 163 -13.51 -12.44 -16.80
N SER A 164 -14.59 -11.71 -17.02
CA SER A 164 -14.86 -11.00 -18.28
C SER A 164 -14.07 -9.70 -18.44
N ASP A 165 -13.50 -9.16 -17.36
CA ASP A 165 -12.67 -7.95 -17.38
C ASP A 165 -11.19 -8.35 -17.47
N GLN A 166 -10.64 -8.25 -18.67
CA GLN A 166 -9.23 -8.62 -18.93
C GLN A 166 -8.21 -7.75 -18.19
N ASN A 167 -8.62 -6.61 -17.66
CA ASN A 167 -7.75 -5.77 -16.83
C ASN A 167 -7.40 -6.42 -15.48
N GLY A 168 -8.17 -7.39 -15.04
CA GLY A 168 -7.93 -8.13 -13.79
C GLY A 168 -6.96 -9.31 -13.91
N LEU A 169 -6.41 -9.59 -15.09
CA LEU A 169 -5.42 -10.67 -15.24
C LEU A 169 -4.06 -10.26 -14.69
N TYR A 170 -3.38 -11.17 -13.97
CA TYR A 170 -2.00 -10.98 -13.52
C TYR A 170 -1.16 -12.25 -13.71
N GLY A 171 0.17 -12.10 -13.53
CA GLY A 171 1.14 -13.17 -13.73
C GLY A 171 1.67 -13.27 -15.16
N GLY A 172 2.72 -14.05 -15.33
CA GLY A 172 3.45 -14.23 -16.58
C GLY A 172 4.83 -14.85 -16.34
N THR A 173 5.84 -14.36 -17.05
CA THR A 173 7.22 -14.84 -16.95
C THR A 173 8.25 -13.70 -16.90
N GLU A 174 7.79 -12.45 -16.76
CA GLU A 174 8.63 -11.26 -16.83
C GLU A 174 8.97 -10.78 -15.40
N ASN A 175 9.89 -11.47 -14.71
CA ASN A 175 10.23 -11.14 -13.32
C ASN A 175 10.82 -9.72 -13.13
N TRP A 176 11.23 -9.05 -14.21
CA TRP A 176 11.65 -7.66 -14.26
C TRP A 176 10.55 -6.70 -14.71
N ASP A 177 9.29 -7.14 -14.69
CA ASP A 177 8.16 -6.30 -15.01
C ASP A 177 8.17 -5.00 -14.17
N ASN A 178 7.71 -3.92 -14.78
CA ASN A 178 7.70 -2.59 -14.18
C ASN A 178 6.31 -1.97 -14.26
N SER A 179 5.58 -2.04 -13.19
CA SER A 179 4.26 -1.42 -13.02
C SER A 179 4.34 0.04 -12.52
N GLY A 180 5.54 0.59 -12.32
CA GLY A 180 5.77 2.00 -11.98
C GLY A 180 6.43 2.24 -10.63
N VAL A 181 6.03 3.31 -9.96
CA VAL A 181 6.55 3.78 -8.66
C VAL A 181 5.38 4.14 -7.75
N ILE A 182 5.36 3.59 -6.54
CA ILE A 182 4.44 3.97 -5.46
C ILE A 182 5.32 4.37 -4.28
N LYS A 183 5.34 5.68 -3.97
CA LYS A 183 6.23 6.21 -2.95
C LYS A 183 5.59 7.36 -2.19
N TYR A 184 5.69 7.34 -0.85
CA TYR A 184 5.00 8.26 0.05
C TYR A 184 3.49 8.31 -0.27
N VAL A 185 2.87 7.15 -0.21
CA VAL A 185 1.45 6.95 -0.50
C VAL A 185 0.75 6.40 0.74
N SER A 186 -0.35 7.03 1.15
CA SER A 186 -1.23 6.53 2.22
C SER A 186 -2.56 6.09 1.61
N ILE A 187 -3.00 4.86 1.91
CA ILE A 187 -4.25 4.26 1.43
C ILE A 187 -5.12 3.99 2.66
N ARG A 188 -6.35 4.52 2.68
CA ARG A 188 -7.15 4.56 3.91
C ARG A 188 -8.60 4.19 3.70
N HIS A 189 -9.21 3.61 4.75
CA HIS A 189 -10.65 3.36 4.82
C HIS A 189 -11.18 2.48 3.69
N GLY A 190 -10.30 1.65 3.12
CA GLY A 190 -10.60 0.73 2.02
C GLY A 190 -11.22 -0.60 2.46
N GLY A 191 -11.21 -1.59 1.55
CA GLY A 191 -11.65 -2.93 1.84
C GLY A 191 -13.12 -3.19 1.51
N ALA A 192 -13.69 -2.50 0.50
CA ALA A 192 -15.08 -2.75 0.14
C ALA A 192 -15.31 -4.20 -0.26
N ASN A 193 -16.37 -4.80 0.28
CA ASN A 193 -16.78 -6.18 -0.01
C ASN A 193 -17.16 -6.34 -1.50
N ILE A 194 -16.54 -7.31 -2.17
CA ILE A 194 -16.74 -7.61 -3.59
C ILE A 194 -17.57 -8.86 -3.84
N GLY A 195 -17.96 -9.55 -2.78
CA GLY A 195 -18.90 -10.66 -2.79
C GLY A 195 -18.33 -11.94 -2.19
N ALA A 196 -19.23 -12.80 -1.69
CA ALA A 196 -18.92 -14.13 -1.15
C ALA A 196 -17.84 -14.17 -0.03
N GLY A 197 -17.65 -13.08 0.71
CA GLY A 197 -16.63 -12.99 1.76
C GLY A 197 -15.26 -12.57 1.23
N ASN A 198 -15.19 -12.07 0.02
CA ASN A 198 -13.97 -11.47 -0.53
C ASN A 198 -14.09 -9.94 -0.48
N GLU A 199 -13.06 -9.30 -0.03
CA GLU A 199 -12.89 -7.86 0.04
C GLU A 199 -11.69 -7.44 -0.85
N ILE A 200 -11.42 -6.16 -0.92
CA ILE A 200 -10.23 -5.63 -1.60
C ILE A 200 -9.21 -5.23 -0.54
N ASN A 201 -7.99 -5.71 -0.66
CA ASN A 201 -6.89 -5.29 0.22
C ASN A 201 -6.57 -3.80 0.08
N GLY A 202 -5.93 -3.22 1.05
CA GLY A 202 -5.46 -1.84 0.96
C GLY A 202 -4.57 -1.63 -0.26
N LEU A 203 -3.54 -2.45 -0.38
CA LEU A 203 -2.69 -2.54 -1.57
C LEU A 203 -2.57 -4.01 -2.00
N THR A 204 -3.15 -4.36 -3.13
CA THR A 204 -3.03 -5.69 -3.76
C THR A 204 -1.92 -5.69 -4.82
N LEU A 205 -1.00 -6.64 -4.76
CA LEU A 205 0.14 -6.78 -5.66
C LEU A 205 0.13 -8.15 -6.34
N GLY A 206 -0.53 -8.27 -7.51
CA GLY A 206 -0.61 -9.53 -8.28
C GLY A 206 0.49 -9.66 -9.32
N GLY A 207 1.43 -10.59 -9.16
CA GLY A 207 2.49 -10.86 -10.14
C GLY A 207 3.36 -9.65 -10.50
N VAL A 208 3.58 -8.75 -9.55
CA VAL A 208 4.36 -7.51 -9.77
C VAL A 208 5.85 -7.82 -9.81
N GLY A 209 6.55 -7.28 -10.81
CA GLY A 209 7.97 -7.55 -11.04
C GLY A 209 8.92 -6.61 -10.29
N SER A 210 10.18 -7.04 -10.18
CA SER A 210 11.21 -6.41 -9.35
C SER A 210 11.71 -5.05 -9.85
N ALA A 211 11.35 -4.60 -11.05
CA ALA A 211 11.64 -3.24 -11.50
C ALA A 211 10.57 -2.21 -11.07
N THR A 212 9.49 -2.67 -10.42
CA THR A 212 8.51 -1.80 -9.76
C THR A 212 9.06 -1.34 -8.41
N VAL A 213 8.84 -0.07 -8.07
CA VAL A 213 9.29 0.51 -6.79
C VAL A 213 8.09 0.70 -5.87
N ILE A 214 8.13 0.04 -4.70
CA ILE A 214 7.16 0.23 -3.61
C ILE A 214 7.96 0.66 -2.37
N ASP A 215 7.85 1.92 -2.01
CA ASP A 215 8.66 2.49 -0.94
C ASP A 215 7.89 3.59 -0.19
N HIS A 216 7.90 3.57 1.13
CA HIS A 216 7.14 4.49 1.97
C HIS A 216 5.62 4.43 1.66
N VAL A 217 5.00 3.31 2.01
CA VAL A 217 3.55 3.10 1.87
C VAL A 217 2.92 2.90 3.25
N GLU A 218 1.80 3.56 3.48
CA GLU A 218 0.96 3.40 4.65
C GLU A 218 -0.42 2.89 4.24
N VAL A 219 -0.93 1.86 4.92
CA VAL A 219 -2.33 1.43 4.85
C VAL A 219 -2.99 1.62 6.21
N VAL A 220 -4.15 2.27 6.25
CA VAL A 220 -4.91 2.53 7.49
C VAL A 220 -6.35 2.12 7.33
N ALA A 221 -6.85 1.31 8.25
CA ALA A 221 -8.27 0.95 8.33
C ALA A 221 -8.79 0.37 7.00
N ASN A 222 -8.16 -0.67 6.50
CA ASN A 222 -8.73 -1.49 5.44
C ASN A 222 -9.67 -2.54 6.07
N GLN A 223 -10.72 -2.98 5.38
CA GLN A 223 -11.63 -4.01 5.92
C GLN A 223 -11.04 -5.42 5.82
N ASP A 224 -10.21 -5.64 4.82
CA ASP A 224 -9.41 -6.82 4.55
C ASP A 224 -7.96 -6.54 4.93
N ASP A 225 -6.99 -7.20 4.28
CA ASP A 225 -5.58 -7.05 4.57
C ASP A 225 -5.05 -5.63 4.36
N GLY A 226 -3.95 -5.36 5.00
CA GLY A 226 -3.16 -4.16 4.74
C GLY A 226 -2.54 -4.21 3.35
N ILE A 227 -1.66 -5.17 3.13
CA ILE A 227 -1.00 -5.41 1.84
C ILE A 227 -0.96 -6.90 1.60
N GLU A 228 -1.37 -7.33 0.41
CA GLU A 228 -1.26 -8.71 -0.02
C GLU A 228 -0.48 -8.85 -1.33
N CYS A 229 0.39 -9.88 -1.37
CA CYS A 229 1.28 -10.19 -2.48
C CYS A 229 0.96 -11.54 -3.11
N PHE A 230 0.26 -11.57 -4.23
CA PHE A 230 -0.01 -12.79 -5.02
C PHE A 230 1.15 -13.07 -5.99
N GLY A 231 2.16 -13.79 -5.54
CA GLY A 231 3.34 -14.09 -6.35
C GLY A 231 4.13 -12.84 -6.77
N GLY A 232 4.92 -12.98 -7.85
CA GLY A 232 5.78 -11.88 -8.32
C GLY A 232 7.10 -11.75 -7.58
N THR A 233 7.81 -10.65 -7.83
CA THR A 233 9.20 -10.46 -7.37
C THR A 233 9.48 -9.05 -6.85
N VAL A 234 8.45 -8.24 -6.65
CA VAL A 234 8.58 -6.86 -6.17
C VAL A 234 9.05 -6.83 -4.72
N ASN A 235 9.90 -5.85 -4.39
CA ASN A 235 10.28 -5.56 -3.01
C ASN A 235 9.47 -4.38 -2.47
N LEU A 236 9.18 -4.43 -1.18
CA LEU A 236 8.52 -3.36 -0.43
C LEU A 236 9.47 -2.84 0.65
N THR A 237 9.54 -1.52 0.80
CA THR A 237 10.41 -0.89 1.79
C THR A 237 9.65 0.21 2.53
N ASN A 238 9.89 0.37 3.84
CA ASN A 238 9.31 1.45 4.65
C ASN A 238 7.77 1.43 4.67
N VAL A 239 7.19 0.34 5.17
CA VAL A 239 5.75 0.09 5.14
C VAL A 239 5.12 0.29 6.52
N VAL A 240 3.92 0.84 6.57
CA VAL A 240 3.06 0.86 7.76
C VAL A 240 1.70 0.26 7.42
N SER A 241 1.24 -0.71 8.23
CA SER A 241 -0.13 -1.24 8.20
C SER A 241 -0.77 -1.02 9.56
N TRP A 242 -1.93 -0.37 9.62
CA TRP A 242 -2.57 0.02 10.86
C TRP A 242 -4.08 -0.21 10.86
N ASN A 243 -4.59 -0.92 11.89
CA ASN A 243 -6.01 -1.19 12.11
C ASN A 243 -6.73 -1.81 10.90
N VAL A 244 -6.11 -2.78 10.27
CA VAL A 244 -6.74 -3.51 9.16
C VAL A 244 -7.63 -4.61 9.70
N GLY A 245 -8.66 -4.98 8.92
CA GLY A 245 -9.74 -5.86 9.36
C GLY A 245 -9.41 -7.33 9.28
N ASP A 246 -8.37 -7.70 8.56
CA ASP A 246 -7.81 -9.04 8.55
C ASP A 246 -6.29 -8.96 8.77
N ASP A 247 -5.44 -9.38 7.86
CA ASP A 247 -4.03 -9.56 8.11
C ASP A 247 -3.19 -8.29 7.89
N GLY A 248 -2.17 -8.10 8.69
CA GLY A 248 -1.26 -6.95 8.57
C GLY A 248 -0.48 -6.95 7.26
N PHE A 249 0.02 -8.13 6.88
CA PHE A 249 0.72 -8.39 5.63
C PHE A 249 0.55 -9.86 5.24
N ASP A 250 0.05 -10.11 4.04
CA ASP A 250 -0.21 -11.43 3.50
C ASP A 250 0.63 -11.73 2.24
N THR A 251 1.00 -12.99 2.10
CA THR A 251 1.75 -13.49 0.94
C THR A 251 1.20 -14.80 0.42
N ASP A 252 1.01 -14.87 -0.88
CA ASP A 252 0.46 -16.02 -1.57
C ASP A 252 1.24 -16.33 -2.86
N GLN A 253 0.98 -17.47 -3.48
CA GLN A 253 1.47 -17.87 -4.80
C GLN A 253 2.99 -17.75 -5.01
N SER A 254 3.77 -18.03 -3.94
CA SER A 254 5.24 -17.95 -3.97
C SER A 254 5.76 -16.57 -4.35
N TRP A 255 5.26 -15.52 -3.69
CA TRP A 255 5.92 -14.23 -3.79
C TRP A 255 7.41 -14.35 -3.45
N ALA A 256 8.27 -13.77 -4.28
CA ALA A 256 9.73 -13.92 -4.23
C ALA A 256 10.44 -12.56 -4.00
N GLY A 257 9.84 -11.70 -3.19
CA GLY A 257 10.35 -10.38 -2.85
C GLY A 257 10.90 -10.27 -1.43
N THR A 258 11.08 -9.05 -1.01
CA THR A 258 11.50 -8.69 0.36
C THR A 258 10.61 -7.57 0.90
N LEU A 259 10.07 -7.75 2.12
CA LEU A 259 9.54 -6.66 2.93
C LEU A 259 10.65 -6.19 3.89
N ASP A 260 11.07 -4.94 3.79
CA ASP A 260 12.17 -4.37 4.56
C ASP A 260 11.77 -3.07 5.24
N ASN A 261 12.00 -2.96 6.53
CA ASN A 261 11.65 -1.83 7.38
C ASN A 261 10.15 -1.53 7.40
N PHE A 262 9.46 -2.08 8.37
CA PHE A 262 8.01 -1.92 8.50
C PHE A 262 7.55 -1.74 9.94
N VAL A 263 6.33 -1.21 10.08
CA VAL A 263 5.58 -1.21 11.35
C VAL A 263 4.17 -1.73 11.06
N ILE A 264 3.74 -2.76 11.81
CA ILE A 264 2.37 -3.29 11.76
C ILE A 264 1.70 -3.05 13.11
N ILE A 265 0.46 -2.53 13.09
CA ILE A 265 -0.24 -2.10 14.30
C ILE A 265 -1.66 -2.62 14.29
N ASN A 266 -1.99 -3.47 15.26
CA ASN A 266 -3.34 -3.89 15.61
C ASN A 266 -4.19 -4.35 14.41
N PRO A 267 -3.75 -5.32 13.57
CA PRO A 267 -4.64 -5.97 12.63
C PRO A 267 -5.65 -6.85 13.38
N ALA A 268 -6.80 -7.13 12.79
CA ALA A 268 -7.80 -7.98 13.44
C ALA A 268 -7.59 -9.47 13.17
N GLY A 269 -6.96 -9.82 12.05
CA GLY A 269 -6.49 -11.17 11.71
C GLY A 269 -5.07 -11.44 12.23
N HIS A 270 -4.23 -12.07 11.41
CA HIS A 270 -2.84 -12.34 11.76
C HIS A 270 -1.97 -11.08 11.54
N ILE A 271 -0.81 -11.04 12.18
CA ILE A 271 0.19 -10.03 11.83
C ILE A 271 0.77 -10.35 10.46
N PHE A 272 1.07 -11.63 10.25
CA PHE A 272 1.53 -12.19 8.99
C PHE A 272 0.75 -13.47 8.68
N GLU A 273 0.10 -13.53 7.52
CA GLU A 273 -0.32 -14.76 6.89
C GLU A 273 0.65 -15.06 5.74
N LEU A 274 1.30 -16.24 5.79
CA LEU A 274 2.42 -16.56 4.90
C LEU A 274 2.13 -17.86 4.19
N ASP A 275 1.42 -17.76 3.09
CA ASP A 275 1.04 -18.90 2.27
C ASP A 275 2.12 -19.23 1.23
N GLY A 276 2.15 -20.48 0.85
CA GLY A 276 3.14 -21.01 -0.07
C GLY A 276 2.63 -21.08 -1.51
N PRO A 277 3.26 -21.97 -2.32
CA PRO A 277 2.85 -22.17 -3.69
C PRO A 277 1.48 -22.86 -3.82
N GLU A 278 0.61 -22.36 -4.69
CA GLU A 278 -0.61 -23.03 -5.15
C GLU A 278 -0.39 -23.92 -6.37
N GLY A 279 0.72 -23.75 -7.08
CA GLY A 279 1.19 -24.54 -8.20
C GLY A 279 2.49 -25.28 -7.88
N THR A 280 3.22 -25.72 -8.91
CA THR A 280 4.51 -26.41 -8.74
C THR A 280 5.71 -25.46 -8.64
N TYR A 281 5.57 -24.19 -9.06
CA TYR A 281 6.61 -23.20 -8.87
C TYR A 281 6.71 -22.83 -7.40
N ALA A 282 7.92 -22.96 -6.83
CA ALA A 282 8.20 -22.60 -5.44
C ALA A 282 9.35 -21.60 -5.38
N ALA A 283 9.13 -20.51 -4.69
CA ALA A 283 10.14 -19.50 -4.39
C ALA A 283 9.95 -19.00 -2.96
N GLY A 284 11.01 -18.48 -2.36
CA GLY A 284 10.99 -17.91 -1.01
C GLY A 284 11.07 -16.40 -1.02
N HIS A 285 10.63 -15.82 0.11
CA HIS A 285 10.68 -14.38 0.36
C HIS A 285 11.31 -14.07 1.71
N ILE A 286 11.56 -12.78 1.96
CA ILE A 286 12.22 -12.30 3.19
C ILE A 286 11.36 -11.21 3.81
N ILE A 287 11.12 -11.32 5.12
CA ILE A 287 10.48 -10.28 5.93
C ILE A 287 11.47 -9.85 7.01
N LYS A 288 11.85 -8.56 7.01
CA LYS A 288 12.94 -8.13 7.91
C LYS A 288 12.83 -6.69 8.40
N ASN A 289 13.49 -6.43 9.53
CA ASN A 289 13.66 -5.10 10.14
C ASN A 289 12.32 -4.46 10.51
N GLY A 290 11.49 -5.15 11.29
CA GLY A 290 10.15 -4.68 11.62
C GLY A 290 9.83 -4.55 13.10
N ASP A 291 8.94 -3.65 13.44
CA ASP A 291 8.30 -3.55 14.75
C ASP A 291 6.79 -3.81 14.63
N VAL A 292 6.27 -4.62 15.51
CA VAL A 292 4.88 -5.04 15.52
C VAL A 292 4.23 -4.71 16.86
N TYR A 293 3.15 -3.96 16.81
CA TYR A 293 2.27 -3.63 17.95
C TYR A 293 0.99 -4.46 17.81
N VAL A 294 0.97 -5.65 18.43
CA VAL A 294 0.00 -6.71 18.12
C VAL A 294 -1.45 -6.34 18.43
N GLY A 295 -1.69 -5.75 19.61
CA GLY A 295 -3.05 -5.33 19.97
C GLY A 295 -4.01 -6.52 20.13
N GLY A 296 -5.11 -6.53 19.36
CA GLY A 296 -6.19 -7.52 19.47
C GLY A 296 -6.17 -8.64 18.43
N GLY A 297 -5.16 -8.70 17.56
CA GLY A 297 -5.09 -9.67 16.47
C GLY A 297 -5.05 -11.14 16.88
N GLN A 298 -5.07 -12.04 15.89
CA GLN A 298 -5.07 -13.48 16.08
C GLN A 298 -3.65 -14.02 16.32
N ASP A 299 -3.01 -14.59 15.30
CA ASP A 299 -1.66 -15.13 15.43
C ASP A 299 -0.59 -14.06 15.10
N LEU A 300 0.58 -14.19 15.71
CA LEU A 300 1.75 -13.36 15.36
C LEU A 300 2.25 -13.69 13.97
N ILE A 301 2.30 -14.97 13.65
CA ILE A 301 2.76 -15.48 12.35
C ILE A 301 1.96 -16.76 12.09
N ASN A 302 1.16 -16.75 11.04
CA ASN A 302 0.51 -17.93 10.48
C ASN A 302 1.26 -18.35 9.22
N VAL A 303 1.71 -19.61 9.16
CA VAL A 303 2.56 -20.10 8.07
C VAL A 303 1.99 -21.39 7.52
N ASP A 304 1.80 -21.49 6.23
CA ASP A 304 1.47 -22.76 5.59
C ASP A 304 2.64 -23.75 5.55
N ASN A 305 2.34 -25.04 5.45
CA ASN A 305 3.36 -26.10 5.52
C ASN A 305 4.34 -26.09 4.34
N ASN A 306 4.00 -25.46 3.24
CA ASN A 306 4.80 -25.33 2.02
C ASN A 306 5.41 -23.95 1.81
N SER A 307 5.23 -23.02 2.75
CA SER A 307 5.84 -21.69 2.70
C SER A 307 7.35 -21.75 2.78
N ILE A 308 8.01 -20.84 2.08
CA ILE A 308 9.47 -20.66 2.09
C ILE A 308 9.72 -19.20 2.48
N VAL A 309 10.09 -18.94 3.73
CA VAL A 309 10.27 -17.57 4.23
C VAL A 309 11.41 -17.46 5.23
N ASP A 310 12.20 -16.39 5.10
CA ASP A 310 13.17 -15.95 6.09
C ASP A 310 12.62 -14.76 6.87
N LEU A 311 12.36 -14.95 8.16
CA LEU A 311 11.94 -13.91 9.10
C LEU A 311 13.15 -13.41 9.88
N VAL A 312 13.51 -12.13 9.72
CA VAL A 312 14.79 -11.59 10.21
C VAL A 312 14.59 -10.27 10.95
N ASP A 313 15.10 -10.17 12.18
CA ASP A 313 15.09 -8.93 12.97
C ASP A 313 13.68 -8.30 13.05
N ILE A 314 12.74 -8.98 13.71
CA ILE A 314 11.38 -8.51 13.95
C ILE A 314 11.11 -8.47 15.45
N TYR A 315 10.59 -7.35 15.93
CA TYR A 315 10.20 -7.15 17.32
C TYR A 315 8.67 -7.10 17.44
N PHE A 316 8.12 -7.88 18.37
CA PHE A 316 6.70 -7.91 18.68
C PHE A 316 6.44 -7.42 20.10
N THR A 317 5.51 -6.48 20.25
CA THR A 317 5.05 -5.96 21.54
C THR A 317 3.53 -5.93 21.62
N ASP A 318 2.97 -5.62 22.79
CA ASP A 318 1.54 -5.63 23.07
C ASP A 318 0.83 -6.98 22.78
N ILE A 319 1.61 -8.05 22.96
CA ILE A 319 1.20 -9.44 22.68
C ILE A 319 0.16 -9.87 23.70
N GLN A 320 -0.98 -10.39 23.26
CA GLN A 320 -2.02 -10.93 24.08
C GLN A 320 -1.81 -12.44 24.33
N SER A 321 -2.43 -12.98 25.37
CA SER A 321 -2.21 -14.38 25.79
C SER A 321 -2.59 -15.44 24.74
N ALA A 322 -3.41 -15.07 23.75
CA ALA A 322 -3.83 -15.97 22.67
C ALA A 322 -2.92 -15.92 21.44
N ASN A 323 -2.11 -14.85 21.30
CA ASN A 323 -1.29 -14.67 20.11
C ASN A 323 -0.09 -15.61 20.09
N GLN A 324 0.10 -16.33 18.99
CA GLN A 324 1.16 -17.32 18.85
C GLN A 324 1.89 -17.20 17.51
N ILE A 325 3.14 -17.63 17.46
CA ILE A 325 3.78 -18.06 16.22
C ILE A 325 3.24 -19.46 15.92
N ASN A 326 2.52 -19.58 14.82
CA ASN A 326 1.85 -20.82 14.43
C ASN A 326 2.65 -21.58 13.38
N ARG A 327 2.45 -22.91 13.29
CA ARG A 327 3.07 -23.80 12.29
C ARG A 327 4.60 -23.70 12.20
N VAL A 328 5.28 -23.59 13.32
CA VAL A 328 6.76 -23.54 13.39
C VAL A 328 7.49 -24.77 12.84
N THR A 329 6.75 -25.83 12.49
CA THR A 329 7.31 -27.05 11.89
C THR A 329 7.39 -26.99 10.36
N ALA A 330 6.97 -25.90 9.72
CA ALA A 330 7.14 -25.70 8.28
C ALA A 330 8.64 -25.74 7.94
N PRO A 331 9.10 -26.67 7.07
CA PRO A 331 10.52 -27.03 6.99
C PRO A 331 11.39 -25.94 6.35
N ALA A 332 10.80 -25.00 5.62
CA ALA A 332 11.52 -23.94 4.91
C ALA A 332 11.25 -22.55 5.49
N VAL A 333 10.78 -22.47 6.73
CA VAL A 333 10.61 -21.21 7.46
C VAL A 333 11.75 -21.04 8.46
N THR A 334 12.47 -19.93 8.36
CA THR A 334 13.59 -19.63 9.24
C THR A 334 13.32 -18.39 10.10
N PHE A 335 13.89 -18.39 11.31
CA PHE A 335 13.75 -17.31 12.28
C PHE A 335 15.14 -16.83 12.70
N THR A 336 15.42 -15.55 12.56
CA THR A 336 16.69 -14.92 12.98
C THR A 336 16.41 -13.59 13.64
N GLY A 337 16.82 -13.42 14.90
CA GLY A 337 16.68 -12.14 15.61
C GLY A 337 15.23 -11.73 15.91
N ILE A 338 14.33 -12.70 16.00
CA ILE A 338 12.92 -12.45 16.38
C ILE A 338 12.85 -12.23 17.87
N VAL A 339 12.23 -11.14 18.29
CA VAL A 339 12.13 -10.73 19.69
C VAL A 339 10.67 -10.55 20.09
N LEU A 340 10.20 -11.31 21.06
CA LEU A 340 8.87 -11.17 21.65
C LEU A 340 8.97 -10.47 23.01
N ASN A 341 8.20 -9.42 23.23
CA ASN A 341 8.08 -8.74 24.52
C ASN A 341 7.12 -9.50 25.44
N VAL A 342 7.58 -10.63 25.96
CA VAL A 342 6.81 -11.54 26.83
C VAL A 342 7.68 -12.12 27.92
N ASP A 343 7.05 -12.58 29.01
CA ASP A 343 7.73 -13.27 30.11
C ASP A 343 8.09 -14.73 29.78
N SER A 344 7.30 -15.38 28.89
CA SER A 344 7.46 -16.79 28.55
C SER A 344 7.20 -17.04 27.06
N LEU A 345 8.20 -17.47 26.34
CA LEU A 345 8.06 -17.81 24.90
C LEU A 345 7.14 -19.03 24.67
N ALA A 346 7.11 -19.98 25.61
CA ALA A 346 6.40 -21.24 25.44
C ALA A 346 4.87 -21.07 25.32
N THR A 347 4.33 -19.93 25.75
CA THR A 347 2.90 -19.61 25.63
C THR A 347 2.56 -18.94 24.30
N HIS A 348 3.56 -18.46 23.58
CA HIS A 348 3.42 -17.69 22.35
C HIS A 348 4.04 -18.35 21.12
N VAL A 349 4.33 -19.65 21.22
CA VAL A 349 4.87 -20.46 20.13
C VAL A 349 4.14 -21.80 20.10
N ASN A 350 3.51 -22.11 18.98
CA ASN A 350 2.88 -23.40 18.78
C ASN A 350 3.93 -24.45 18.40
N GLY A 351 4.38 -25.21 19.41
CA GLY A 351 5.43 -26.22 19.28
C GLY A 351 6.72 -25.85 19.99
N ALA A 352 7.85 -26.32 19.49
CA ALA A 352 9.16 -25.99 20.04
C ALA A 352 9.58 -24.57 19.63
N VAL A 353 10.08 -23.78 20.58
CA VAL A 353 10.58 -22.44 20.32
C VAL A 353 11.76 -22.50 19.34
N PRO A 354 11.68 -21.83 18.15
CA PRO A 354 12.79 -21.79 17.21
C PRO A 354 14.02 -21.12 17.79
N ALA A 355 15.23 -21.56 17.39
CA ALA A 355 16.48 -21.04 17.92
C ALA A 355 16.67 -19.53 17.72
N GLY A 356 16.07 -18.92 16.69
CA GLY A 356 16.14 -17.49 16.39
C GLY A 356 15.11 -16.64 17.12
N VAL A 357 14.24 -17.23 17.97
CA VAL A 357 13.19 -16.52 18.72
C VAL A 357 13.62 -16.35 20.17
N THR A 358 13.58 -15.12 20.67
CA THR A 358 14.00 -14.75 22.03
C THR A 358 12.97 -13.85 22.71
N ALA A 359 12.92 -13.85 24.05
CA ALA A 359 12.18 -12.86 24.80
C ALA A 359 13.03 -11.59 25.01
N GLY A 360 12.42 -10.40 24.94
CA GLY A 360 13.14 -9.16 25.16
C GLY A 360 12.37 -7.91 24.71
N GLN A 361 13.04 -6.76 24.77
CA GLN A 361 12.48 -5.46 24.40
C GLN A 361 13.46 -4.69 23.50
N THR A 362 13.66 -5.17 22.28
CA THR A 362 14.63 -4.58 21.36
C THR A 362 13.98 -4.29 20.00
N PRO A 363 13.45 -3.07 19.78
CA PRO A 363 12.92 -2.66 18.48
C PRO A 363 13.92 -2.83 17.34
N LYS A 364 13.42 -3.05 16.13
CA LYS A 364 14.18 -3.39 14.93
C LYS A 364 13.94 -2.42 13.77
N ALA A 365 12.76 -1.81 13.71
CA ALA A 365 12.42 -0.90 12.64
C ALA A 365 13.17 0.43 12.72
N ASN A 366 13.52 0.99 11.57
CA ASN A 366 13.92 2.38 11.44
C ASN A 366 12.69 3.29 11.35
N THR A 367 12.09 3.62 12.50
CA THR A 367 10.86 4.42 12.54
C THR A 367 11.05 5.87 12.08
N SER A 368 12.28 6.38 11.96
CA SER A 368 12.54 7.72 11.43
C SER A 368 12.16 7.86 9.96
N ALA A 369 12.28 6.79 9.17
CA ALA A 369 11.84 6.76 7.78
C ALA A 369 10.29 6.84 7.65
N LEU A 370 9.58 6.45 8.70
CA LEU A 370 8.11 6.38 8.75
C LEU A 370 7.46 7.62 9.40
N SER A 371 8.24 8.69 9.64
CA SER A 371 7.80 9.89 10.37
C SER A 371 6.69 10.69 9.67
N TRP A 372 6.46 10.47 8.40
CA TRP A 372 5.46 11.12 7.56
C TRP A 372 4.05 10.51 7.71
N THR A 373 3.91 9.32 8.27
CA THR A 373 2.66 8.55 8.32
C THR A 373 1.64 9.14 9.30
N TRP A 374 0.36 8.92 9.04
CA TRP A 374 -0.69 9.24 10.00
C TRP A 374 -0.52 8.46 11.31
N ALA A 375 -0.22 7.17 11.23
CA ALA A 375 0.02 6.35 12.42
C ALA A 375 1.11 6.94 13.33
N LYS A 376 2.19 7.51 12.75
CA LYS A 376 3.25 8.18 13.52
C LYS A 376 2.79 9.51 14.09
N GLN A 377 2.05 10.32 13.33
CA GLN A 377 1.47 11.58 13.83
C GLN A 377 0.49 11.35 14.98
N ASP A 378 -0.22 10.21 14.98
CA ASP A 378 -1.13 9.79 16.05
C ASP A 378 -0.40 9.12 17.25
N GLY A 379 0.92 8.99 17.17
CA GLY A 379 1.74 8.48 18.28
C GLY A 379 1.61 6.97 18.52
N ARG A 380 1.34 6.18 17.48
CA ARG A 380 1.14 4.72 17.60
C ARG A 380 2.45 3.94 17.74
N PHE A 381 3.58 4.53 17.37
CA PHE A 381 4.91 3.90 17.50
C PHE A 381 6.04 4.94 17.63
#